data_b478edc559c49dcd8fa013fd9abbf232
#
_entry.id   b478edc559c49dcd8fa013fd9abbf232
#
_cell.length_a   1.000
_cell.length_b   1.000
_cell.length_c   1.000
_cell.angle_alpha   90.00
_cell.angle_beta   90.00
_cell.angle_gamma   90.00
#
_symmetry.space_group_name_H-M   'P 1'
#
loop_
_entity.id
_entity.type
_entity.pdbx_description
1 polymer ?
#
loop_
_entity_poly.entity_id
_entity_poly.type
_entity_poly.pdbx_seq_one_letter_code
_entity_poly.pdbx_strand_id
1 'polypeptide(L)'
;MRAVIAIDSLKGSLSSIEAGQAIAEGIRKADAKADVVIRPLADGGEGTVEALVCGMNGTLQRVKVTGPLGEPVVCEYGIIAETNTAVIEMSGAAGITLVPDAKKNPLYTTTYGVGEVIRDAIEKGCRRFIVGIGGSATNDGGIGMLQALGYGFLNKDGQQVPFGAIGLKELETITDTYVLPELAECEFKIACDVTNPLCGENGCSAVYGPQKGANPSMIMEMDKWLRYYAALAREKFPKANPNEPGTGAAGGLGFAFLTFTNAVLESGIKIVLEETKLESYVKGADVVVTGEGRLDFQTAMGKAPVGVAGLAKKFDIPVLAFAGSVTKDATECNKNGIDAFFPILRGISTLEEAMKPENAKQNLTDTAEQAFRLFNICRQA
;
A
#
# COMPACT_ATOMS: atom_id res chain seq x y z
N MET A 1 8.39 19.70 -25.61
CA MET A 1 8.01 19.69 -24.19
C MET A 1 8.34 18.33 -23.58
N ARG A 2 8.92 18.29 -22.37
CA ARG A 2 9.15 17.05 -21.61
C ARG A 2 8.16 16.99 -20.44
N ALA A 3 7.29 15.97 -20.44
CA ALA A 3 6.32 15.73 -19.40
C ALA A 3 6.63 14.43 -18.64
N VAL A 4 6.63 14.47 -17.32
CA VAL A 4 6.74 13.28 -16.45
C VAL A 4 5.40 13.00 -15.83
N ILE A 5 4.86 11.81 -16.07
CA ILE A 5 3.58 11.35 -15.55
C ILE A 5 3.84 10.39 -14.41
N ALA A 6 3.40 10.74 -13.20
CA ALA A 6 3.44 9.93 -12.00
C ALA A 6 2.05 10.02 -11.34
N ILE A 7 1.15 9.16 -11.79
CA ILE A 7 -0.26 9.10 -11.36
C ILE A 7 -0.53 7.78 -10.62
N ASP A 8 -1.28 7.84 -9.51
CA ASP A 8 -1.78 6.65 -8.83
C ASP A 8 -2.96 6.04 -9.61
N SER A 9 -3.31 4.82 -9.26
CA SER A 9 -4.46 4.13 -9.84
C SER A 9 -5.77 4.91 -9.64
N LEU A 10 -6.66 4.85 -10.61
CA LEU A 10 -8.05 5.23 -10.43
C LEU A 10 -8.78 3.98 -9.88
N LYS A 11 -8.66 3.77 -8.57
CA LYS A 11 -9.07 2.52 -7.87
C LYS A 11 -10.41 2.00 -8.34
N GLY A 12 -10.44 0.72 -8.75
CA GLY A 12 -11.63 0.06 -9.31
C GLY A 12 -11.94 0.40 -10.77
N SER A 13 -11.06 1.16 -11.47
CA SER A 13 -11.25 1.56 -12.86
C SER A 13 -9.98 1.37 -13.70
N LEU A 14 -8.93 2.16 -13.48
CA LEU A 14 -7.67 2.08 -14.23
C LEU A 14 -6.48 1.84 -13.28
N SER A 15 -5.55 0.97 -13.68
CA SER A 15 -4.25 0.89 -13.04
C SER A 15 -3.45 2.18 -13.24
N SER A 16 -2.40 2.38 -12.44
CA SER A 16 -1.47 3.52 -12.59
C SER A 16 -0.85 3.57 -13.99
N ILE A 17 -0.51 2.41 -14.56
CA ILE A 17 0.05 2.31 -15.92
C ILE A 17 -0.98 2.72 -16.97
N GLU A 18 -2.21 2.21 -16.91
CA GLU A 18 -3.28 2.55 -17.85
C GLU A 18 -3.65 4.03 -17.79
N ALA A 19 -3.75 4.59 -16.58
CA ALA A 19 -3.98 6.01 -16.37
C ALA A 19 -2.84 6.86 -16.94
N GLY A 20 -1.59 6.48 -16.70
CA GLY A 20 -0.42 7.12 -17.28
C GLY A 20 -0.40 7.08 -18.80
N GLN A 21 -0.77 5.95 -19.41
CA GLN A 21 -0.88 5.80 -20.86
C GLN A 21 -1.98 6.67 -21.46
N ALA A 22 -3.16 6.76 -20.80
CA ALA A 22 -4.26 7.62 -21.23
C ALA A 22 -3.86 9.10 -21.24
N ILE A 23 -3.17 9.57 -20.19
CA ILE A 23 -2.64 10.94 -20.12
C ILE A 23 -1.60 11.16 -21.23
N ALA A 24 -0.67 10.22 -21.42
CA ALA A 24 0.35 10.33 -22.46
C ALA A 24 -0.25 10.43 -23.87
N GLU A 25 -1.33 9.70 -24.14
CA GLU A 25 -2.09 9.81 -25.38
C GLU A 25 -2.68 11.20 -25.53
N GLY A 26 -3.32 11.75 -24.50
CA GLY A 26 -3.87 13.12 -24.52
C GLY A 26 -2.79 14.19 -24.75
N ILE A 27 -1.64 14.07 -24.08
CA ILE A 27 -0.49 14.97 -24.29
C ILE A 27 -0.03 14.93 -25.74
N ARG A 28 0.11 13.73 -26.32
CA ARG A 28 0.57 13.60 -27.73
C ARG A 28 -0.43 14.10 -28.75
N LYS A 29 -1.75 14.07 -28.45
CA LYS A 29 -2.77 14.72 -29.28
C LYS A 29 -2.64 16.24 -29.25
N ALA A 30 -2.19 16.83 -28.13
CA ALA A 30 -1.95 18.27 -28.01
C ALA A 30 -0.58 18.70 -28.55
N ASP A 31 0.44 17.87 -28.42
CA ASP A 31 1.82 18.08 -28.89
C ASP A 31 2.44 16.74 -29.31
N ALA A 32 2.40 16.44 -30.62
CA ALA A 32 2.94 15.19 -31.16
C ALA A 32 4.46 15.03 -30.97
N LYS A 33 5.19 16.09 -30.61
CA LYS A 33 6.65 16.09 -30.37
C LYS A 33 6.98 16.03 -28.88
N ALA A 34 5.98 15.93 -28.00
CA ALA A 34 6.22 15.84 -26.55
C ALA A 34 7.02 14.58 -26.19
N ASP A 35 8.09 14.77 -25.41
CA ASP A 35 8.79 13.70 -24.73
C ASP A 35 8.02 13.37 -23.45
N VAL A 36 7.38 12.19 -23.41
CA VAL A 36 6.50 11.78 -22.31
C VAL A 36 7.07 10.56 -21.62
N VAL A 37 7.39 10.72 -20.35
CA VAL A 37 7.90 9.67 -19.47
C VAL A 37 6.82 9.26 -18.49
N ILE A 38 6.44 7.97 -18.46
CA ILE A 38 5.48 7.42 -17.51
C ILE A 38 6.26 6.71 -16.40
N ARG A 39 5.98 7.08 -15.16
CA ARG A 39 6.51 6.44 -13.95
C ARG A 39 5.32 6.02 -13.08
N PRO A 40 4.96 4.74 -13.07
CA PRO A 40 3.85 4.27 -12.27
C PRO A 40 4.02 4.63 -10.79
N LEU A 41 2.91 4.95 -10.13
CA LEU A 41 2.86 5.41 -8.76
C LEU A 41 1.90 4.52 -7.95
N ALA A 42 2.13 4.43 -6.66
CA ALA A 42 1.22 3.84 -5.69
C ALA A 42 1.46 4.44 -4.31
N ASP A 43 0.48 4.31 -3.44
CA ASP A 43 0.51 4.85 -2.07
C ASP A 43 0.90 3.80 -1.00
N GLY A 44 1.42 2.63 -1.40
CA GLY A 44 1.72 1.52 -0.48
C GLY A 44 0.55 0.54 -0.29
N GLY A 45 -0.58 0.79 -0.94
CA GLY A 45 -1.72 -0.11 -1.01
C GLY A 45 -1.74 -0.93 -2.29
N GLU A 46 -2.95 -1.14 -2.83
CA GLU A 46 -3.18 -1.84 -4.09
C GLU A 46 -2.45 -1.15 -5.26
N GLY A 47 -1.76 -1.96 -6.09
CA GLY A 47 -0.98 -1.49 -7.24
C GLY A 47 0.49 -1.18 -6.93
N THR A 48 0.94 -1.31 -5.68
CA THR A 48 2.34 -1.06 -5.29
C THR A 48 3.29 -2.06 -5.94
N VAL A 49 2.91 -3.34 -6.02
CA VAL A 49 3.71 -4.38 -6.69
C VAL A 49 3.87 -4.02 -8.16
N GLU A 50 2.77 -3.72 -8.87
CA GLU A 50 2.80 -3.37 -10.29
C GLU A 50 3.65 -2.11 -10.55
N ALA A 51 3.45 -1.06 -9.74
CA ALA A 51 4.17 0.21 -9.88
C ALA A 51 5.69 0.04 -9.66
N LEU A 52 6.11 -0.67 -8.61
CA LEU A 52 7.53 -0.88 -8.32
C LEU A 52 8.18 -1.86 -9.29
N VAL A 53 7.50 -2.97 -9.66
CA VAL A 53 8.01 -3.91 -10.65
C VAL A 53 8.24 -3.23 -11.99
N CYS A 54 7.27 -2.45 -12.48
CA CYS A 54 7.41 -1.69 -13.71
C CYS A 54 8.49 -0.59 -13.58
N GLY A 55 8.46 0.14 -12.46
CA GLY A 55 9.38 1.26 -12.21
C GLY A 55 10.84 0.85 -12.04
N MET A 56 11.11 -0.40 -11.62
CA MET A 56 12.44 -0.92 -11.30
C MET A 56 12.88 -2.08 -12.20
N ASN A 57 12.18 -2.34 -13.31
CA ASN A 57 12.44 -3.46 -14.24
C ASN A 57 12.44 -4.82 -13.54
N GLY A 58 11.49 -5.04 -12.64
CA GLY A 58 11.32 -6.30 -11.92
C GLY A 58 10.51 -7.33 -12.71
N THR A 59 10.28 -8.47 -12.08
CA THR A 59 9.46 -9.57 -12.60
C THR A 59 8.39 -9.98 -11.59
N LEU A 60 7.19 -10.28 -12.06
CA LEU A 60 6.12 -10.82 -11.24
C LEU A 60 6.34 -12.31 -10.98
N GLN A 61 6.10 -12.73 -9.75
CA GLN A 61 6.09 -14.10 -9.28
C GLN A 61 4.71 -14.47 -8.79
N ARG A 62 4.36 -15.75 -8.90
CA ARG A 62 3.12 -16.32 -8.38
C ARG A 62 3.43 -17.45 -7.44
N VAL A 63 2.85 -17.40 -6.25
CA VAL A 63 2.98 -18.45 -5.24
C VAL A 63 1.63 -18.82 -4.67
N LYS A 64 1.42 -20.11 -4.40
CA LYS A 64 0.22 -20.61 -3.73
C LYS A 64 0.47 -20.59 -2.24
N VAL A 65 -0.35 -19.85 -1.50
CA VAL A 65 -0.21 -19.63 -0.06
C VAL A 65 -1.54 -19.81 0.67
N THR A 66 -1.50 -19.84 1.98
CA THR A 66 -2.68 -19.86 2.85
C THR A 66 -3.38 -18.50 2.80
N GLY A 67 -4.61 -18.47 2.36
CA GLY A 67 -5.43 -17.26 2.35
C GLY A 67 -5.96 -16.90 3.75
N PRO A 68 -6.68 -15.76 3.87
CA PRO A 68 -7.13 -15.23 5.16
C PRO A 68 -8.10 -16.18 5.90
N LEU A 69 -8.81 -17.03 5.18
CA LEU A 69 -9.75 -18.02 5.76
C LEU A 69 -9.12 -19.43 5.93
N GLY A 70 -7.80 -19.57 5.74
CA GLY A 70 -7.12 -20.87 5.77
C GLY A 70 -7.18 -21.66 4.45
N GLU A 71 -7.99 -21.22 3.48
CA GLU A 71 -8.06 -21.83 2.14
C GLU A 71 -6.91 -21.35 1.26
N PRO A 72 -6.39 -22.18 0.33
CA PRO A 72 -5.31 -21.77 -0.54
C PRO A 72 -5.71 -20.65 -1.52
N VAL A 73 -4.85 -19.63 -1.64
CA VAL A 73 -4.96 -18.57 -2.63
C VAL A 73 -3.68 -18.45 -3.44
N VAL A 74 -3.77 -17.87 -4.64
CA VAL A 74 -2.58 -17.51 -5.43
C VAL A 74 -2.28 -16.04 -5.16
N CYS A 75 -1.09 -15.78 -4.62
CA CYS A 75 -0.57 -14.44 -4.37
C CYS A 75 0.46 -14.09 -5.44
N GLU A 76 0.36 -12.87 -5.99
CA GLU A 76 1.39 -12.29 -6.86
C GLU A 76 2.28 -11.36 -6.04
N TYR A 77 3.58 -11.36 -6.30
CA TYR A 77 4.55 -10.44 -5.74
C TYR A 77 5.67 -10.14 -6.74
N GLY A 78 6.44 -9.09 -6.53
CA GLY A 78 7.50 -8.67 -7.42
C GLY A 78 8.88 -9.10 -6.95
N ILE A 79 9.81 -9.41 -7.87
CA ILE A 79 11.23 -9.52 -7.59
C ILE A 79 12.00 -8.55 -8.47
N ILE A 80 12.82 -7.73 -7.84
CA ILE A 80 13.79 -6.84 -8.49
C ILE A 80 15.16 -7.49 -8.37
N ALA A 81 15.59 -8.16 -9.42
CA ALA A 81 16.80 -8.98 -9.42
C ALA A 81 18.08 -8.15 -9.15
N GLU A 82 18.16 -6.92 -9.68
CA GLU A 82 19.32 -6.03 -9.53
C GLU A 82 19.68 -5.76 -8.06
N THR A 83 18.67 -5.71 -7.18
CA THR A 83 18.82 -5.36 -5.76
C THR A 83 18.43 -6.48 -4.81
N ASN A 84 18.08 -7.67 -5.32
CA ASN A 84 17.53 -8.79 -4.55
C ASN A 84 16.35 -8.37 -3.66
N THR A 85 15.47 -7.51 -4.19
CA THR A 85 14.34 -6.94 -3.47
C THR A 85 13.06 -7.66 -3.84
N ALA A 86 12.30 -8.10 -2.84
CA ALA A 86 10.92 -8.56 -3.01
C ALA A 86 9.94 -7.41 -2.72
N VAL A 87 8.94 -7.24 -3.58
CA VAL A 87 7.86 -6.29 -3.40
C VAL A 87 6.57 -7.07 -3.17
N ILE A 88 5.94 -6.90 -2.02
CA ILE A 88 4.80 -7.70 -1.57
C ILE A 88 3.65 -6.78 -1.17
N GLU A 89 2.44 -7.09 -1.63
CA GLU A 89 1.21 -6.56 -1.06
C GLU A 89 0.58 -7.62 -0.17
N MET A 90 0.45 -7.34 1.13
CA MET A 90 -0.15 -8.29 2.06
C MET A 90 -1.60 -8.64 1.70
N SER A 91 -2.30 -7.76 1.00
CA SER A 91 -3.67 -7.96 0.54
C SER A 91 -3.82 -9.11 -0.45
N GLY A 92 -2.78 -9.47 -1.19
CA GLY A 92 -2.78 -10.64 -2.07
C GLY A 92 -2.85 -11.98 -1.31
N ALA A 93 -2.40 -12.02 -0.05
CA ALA A 93 -2.42 -13.22 0.78
C ALA A 93 -3.41 -13.14 1.96
N ALA A 94 -3.68 -11.93 2.49
CA ALA A 94 -4.50 -11.74 3.69
C ALA A 94 -5.45 -10.53 3.59
N GLY A 95 -5.85 -10.17 2.35
CA GLY A 95 -6.67 -9.01 2.05
C GLY A 95 -8.15 -9.20 2.31
N ILE A 96 -8.84 -8.07 2.57
CA ILE A 96 -10.29 -8.05 2.86
C ILE A 96 -11.12 -8.42 1.62
N THR A 97 -10.60 -8.19 0.43
CA THR A 97 -11.24 -8.54 -0.85
C THR A 97 -11.29 -10.05 -1.09
N LEU A 98 -10.41 -10.82 -0.41
CA LEU A 98 -10.42 -12.28 -0.44
C LEU A 98 -11.47 -12.90 0.48
N VAL A 99 -12.14 -12.08 1.30
CA VAL A 99 -13.12 -12.55 2.29
C VAL A 99 -14.51 -12.09 1.88
N PRO A 100 -15.43 -13.00 1.51
CA PRO A 100 -16.82 -12.66 1.26
C PRO A 100 -17.45 -11.97 2.49
N ASP A 101 -18.33 -10.98 2.27
CA ASP A 101 -18.92 -10.19 3.36
C ASP A 101 -19.55 -11.05 4.46
N ALA A 102 -20.26 -12.11 4.07
CA ALA A 102 -20.89 -13.05 5.02
C ALA A 102 -19.89 -13.87 5.86
N LYS A 103 -18.61 -13.91 5.48
CA LYS A 103 -17.54 -14.65 6.17
C LYS A 103 -16.55 -13.73 6.90
N LYS A 104 -16.74 -12.41 6.88
CA LYS A 104 -15.88 -11.47 7.59
C LYS A 104 -15.95 -11.70 9.09
N ASN A 105 -14.85 -12.16 9.67
CA ASN A 105 -14.71 -12.39 11.09
C ASN A 105 -13.22 -12.37 11.49
N PRO A 106 -12.71 -11.28 12.09
CA PRO A 106 -11.30 -11.14 12.38
C PRO A 106 -10.77 -12.07 13.48
N LEU A 107 -11.68 -12.79 14.18
CA LEU A 107 -11.25 -13.84 15.13
C LEU A 107 -10.56 -15.01 14.43
N TYR A 108 -10.87 -15.28 13.17
CA TYR A 108 -10.42 -16.48 12.45
C TYR A 108 -9.60 -16.17 11.18
N THR A 109 -9.48 -14.91 10.79
CA THR A 109 -8.66 -14.54 9.64
C THR A 109 -7.19 -14.44 10.03
N THR A 110 -6.30 -14.96 9.15
CA THR A 110 -4.87 -15.10 9.43
C THR A 110 -3.97 -14.35 8.46
N THR A 111 -2.81 -13.94 8.96
CA THR A 111 -1.70 -13.39 8.16
C THR A 111 -0.70 -14.47 7.72
N TYR A 112 -0.97 -15.77 7.93
CA TYR A 112 -0.02 -16.85 7.68
C TYR A 112 0.55 -16.84 6.26
N GLY A 113 -0.31 -16.63 5.25
CA GLY A 113 0.11 -16.56 3.86
C GLY A 113 1.08 -15.42 3.55
N VAL A 114 1.03 -14.32 4.30
CA VAL A 114 2.03 -13.23 4.15
C VAL A 114 3.43 -13.75 4.49
N GLY A 115 3.56 -14.54 5.56
CA GLY A 115 4.82 -15.17 5.92
C GLY A 115 5.29 -16.21 4.91
N GLU A 116 4.35 -16.95 4.29
CA GLU A 116 4.69 -17.89 3.20
C GLU A 116 5.22 -17.18 1.96
N VAL A 117 4.67 -16.01 1.58
CA VAL A 117 5.21 -15.18 0.49
C VAL A 117 6.62 -14.70 0.81
N ILE A 118 6.84 -14.20 2.03
CA ILE A 118 8.17 -13.75 2.48
C ILE A 118 9.16 -14.92 2.44
N ARG A 119 8.77 -16.10 2.88
CA ARG A 119 9.60 -17.30 2.85
C ARG A 119 9.96 -17.72 1.42
N ASP A 120 9.00 -17.76 0.50
CA ASP A 120 9.24 -18.06 -0.91
C ASP A 120 10.22 -17.05 -1.55
N ALA A 121 10.11 -15.77 -1.21
CA ALA A 121 11.05 -14.75 -1.67
C ALA A 121 12.46 -14.93 -1.07
N ILE A 122 12.58 -15.29 0.21
CA ILE A 122 13.86 -15.62 0.86
C ILE A 122 14.53 -16.81 0.17
N GLU A 123 13.76 -17.88 -0.12
CA GLU A 123 14.24 -19.08 -0.82
C GLU A 123 14.72 -18.77 -2.26
N LYS A 124 14.17 -17.72 -2.90
CA LYS A 124 14.61 -17.19 -4.20
C LYS A 124 15.77 -16.19 -4.09
N GLY A 125 16.35 -16.00 -2.91
CA GLY A 125 17.52 -15.19 -2.68
C GLY A 125 17.25 -13.72 -2.33
N CYS A 126 16.00 -13.31 -2.16
CA CYS A 126 15.69 -11.95 -1.71
C CYS A 126 16.13 -11.74 -0.25
N ARG A 127 16.66 -10.53 0.02
CA ARG A 127 17.06 -10.10 1.38
C ARG A 127 16.55 -8.70 1.71
N ARG A 128 16.04 -7.98 0.71
CA ARG A 128 15.37 -6.69 0.88
C ARG A 128 13.90 -6.85 0.55
N PHE A 129 13.05 -6.26 1.38
CA PHE A 129 11.61 -6.39 1.27
C PHE A 129 10.93 -5.03 1.32
N ILE A 130 10.06 -4.77 0.37
CA ILE A 130 9.11 -3.67 0.40
C ILE A 130 7.73 -4.31 0.55
N VAL A 131 7.06 -4.04 1.67
CA VAL A 131 5.79 -4.69 1.98
C VAL A 131 4.71 -3.64 2.19
N GLY A 132 3.74 -3.60 1.30
CA GLY A 132 2.51 -2.83 1.48
C GLY A 132 1.56 -3.58 2.43
N ILE A 133 1.13 -2.92 3.52
CA ILE A 133 0.27 -3.56 4.53
C ILE A 133 -1.18 -3.04 4.55
N GLY A 134 -1.58 -2.32 3.50
CA GLY A 134 -2.97 -1.87 3.31
C GLY A 134 -3.95 -3.01 2.99
N GLY A 135 -5.26 -2.77 3.19
CA GLY A 135 -6.33 -3.65 2.75
C GLY A 135 -6.50 -4.98 3.52
N SER A 136 -6.01 -5.11 4.75
CA SER A 136 -6.03 -6.34 5.54
C SER A 136 -7.43 -6.81 5.96
N ALA A 137 -7.65 -8.14 5.98
CA ALA A 137 -8.83 -8.78 6.58
C ALA A 137 -8.60 -9.18 8.06
N THR A 138 -7.40 -9.06 8.57
CA THR A 138 -6.89 -9.74 9.78
C THR A 138 -6.77 -8.82 10.97
N ASN A 139 -6.81 -9.39 12.17
CA ASN A 139 -6.56 -8.70 13.45
C ASN A 139 -5.79 -9.62 14.42
N ASP A 140 -4.92 -10.46 13.86
CA ASP A 140 -4.17 -11.50 14.57
C ASP A 140 -2.83 -11.03 15.15
N GLY A 141 -2.57 -9.71 15.18
CA GLY A 141 -1.30 -9.19 15.66
C GLY A 141 -0.09 -9.57 14.79
N GLY A 142 -0.33 -10.14 13.61
CA GLY A 142 0.72 -10.64 12.71
C GLY A 142 1.30 -11.99 13.12
N ILE A 143 0.71 -12.69 14.12
CA ILE A 143 1.25 -13.97 14.58
C ILE A 143 1.23 -15.03 13.48
N GLY A 144 0.21 -15.04 12.60
CA GLY A 144 0.18 -15.98 11.48
C GLY A 144 1.41 -15.84 10.58
N MET A 145 1.77 -14.63 10.17
CA MET A 145 2.98 -14.35 9.39
C MET A 145 4.23 -14.88 10.11
N LEU A 146 4.35 -14.59 11.39
CA LEU A 146 5.51 -15.00 12.19
C LEU A 146 5.57 -16.52 12.36
N GLN A 147 4.43 -17.21 12.51
CA GLN A 147 4.38 -18.68 12.54
C GLN A 147 4.93 -19.29 11.24
N ALA A 148 4.56 -18.74 10.06
CA ALA A 148 5.10 -19.19 8.78
C ALA A 148 6.61 -18.95 8.64
N LEU A 149 7.16 -17.94 9.32
CA LEU A 149 8.59 -17.65 9.39
C LEU A 149 9.34 -18.44 10.46
N GLY A 150 8.64 -19.32 11.22
CA GLY A 150 9.23 -20.24 12.17
C GLY A 150 9.19 -19.81 13.63
N TYR A 151 8.56 -18.66 13.95
CA TYR A 151 8.31 -18.32 15.36
C TYR A 151 7.29 -19.26 15.99
N GLY A 152 7.51 -19.64 17.25
CA GLY A 152 6.55 -20.37 18.05
C GLY A 152 5.68 -19.42 18.88
N PHE A 153 4.38 -19.50 18.66
CA PHE A 153 3.35 -18.89 19.52
C PHE A 153 2.59 -20.03 20.18
N LEU A 154 2.97 -20.36 21.41
CA LEU A 154 2.59 -21.62 22.03
C LEU A 154 1.54 -21.41 23.13
N ASN A 155 0.59 -22.34 23.20
CA ASN A 155 -0.38 -22.45 24.29
C ASN A 155 0.25 -23.15 25.52
N LYS A 156 -0.53 -23.33 26.58
CA LYS A 156 -0.12 -24.01 27.82
C LYS A 156 0.39 -25.44 27.62
N ASP A 157 -0.03 -26.09 26.54
CA ASP A 157 0.34 -27.47 26.23
C ASP A 157 1.58 -27.52 25.30
N GLY A 158 2.21 -26.38 25.00
CA GLY A 158 3.40 -26.26 24.13
C GLY A 158 3.08 -26.42 22.63
N GLN A 159 1.82 -26.32 22.24
CA GLN A 159 1.38 -26.42 20.86
C GLN A 159 1.20 -25.03 20.27
N GLN A 160 1.42 -24.87 18.96
CA GLN A 160 1.12 -23.64 18.24
C GLN A 160 -0.36 -23.25 18.43
N VAL A 161 -0.59 -21.98 18.76
CA VAL A 161 -1.96 -21.45 18.84
C VAL A 161 -2.63 -21.46 17.46
N PRO A 162 -3.97 -21.57 17.39
CA PRO A 162 -4.70 -21.54 16.12
C PRO A 162 -4.57 -20.21 15.39
N PHE A 163 -4.90 -20.21 14.11
CA PHE A 163 -4.93 -19.01 13.28
C PHE A 163 -5.96 -17.97 13.76
N GLY A 164 -5.68 -16.70 13.47
CA GLY A 164 -6.55 -15.58 13.74
C GLY A 164 -6.38 -14.99 15.14
N ALA A 165 -7.13 -13.93 15.44
CA ALA A 165 -7.07 -13.27 16.73
C ALA A 165 -7.42 -14.20 17.90
N ILE A 166 -8.21 -15.26 17.65
CA ILE A 166 -8.56 -16.25 18.67
C ILE A 166 -7.31 -16.97 19.21
N GLY A 167 -6.27 -17.14 18.40
CA GLY A 167 -5.01 -17.73 18.82
C GLY A 167 -4.32 -16.92 19.92
N LEU A 168 -4.45 -15.60 19.90
CA LEU A 168 -3.89 -14.74 20.95
C LEU A 168 -4.52 -14.98 22.33
N LYS A 169 -5.76 -15.50 22.39
CA LYS A 169 -6.42 -15.85 23.63
C LYS A 169 -5.72 -16.99 24.36
N GLU A 170 -5.12 -17.91 23.62
CA GLU A 170 -4.49 -19.12 24.14
C GLU A 170 -2.98 -18.99 24.28
N LEU A 171 -2.42 -17.84 23.92
CA LEU A 171 -0.98 -17.60 23.90
C LEU A 171 -0.40 -17.57 25.32
N GLU A 172 0.62 -18.41 25.57
CA GLU A 172 1.36 -18.47 26.84
C GLU A 172 2.86 -18.23 26.65
N THR A 173 3.42 -18.61 25.49
CA THR A 173 4.87 -18.53 25.28
C THR A 173 5.21 -18.14 23.85
N ILE A 174 6.22 -17.29 23.68
CA ILE A 174 6.79 -16.94 22.37
C ILE A 174 8.19 -17.51 22.28
N THR A 175 8.49 -18.27 21.20
CA THR A 175 9.83 -18.83 20.92
C THR A 175 10.32 -18.46 19.54
N ASP A 176 11.65 -18.42 19.37
CA ASP A 176 12.37 -18.15 18.12
C ASP A 176 13.25 -19.32 17.68
N THR A 177 13.05 -20.50 18.28
CA THR A 177 13.91 -21.67 18.11
C THR A 177 13.99 -22.17 16.66
N TYR A 178 12.90 -22.01 15.89
CA TYR A 178 12.80 -22.52 14.52
C TYR A 178 12.66 -21.42 13.47
N VAL A 179 13.00 -20.18 13.85
CA VAL A 179 12.97 -19.05 12.93
C VAL A 179 13.96 -19.28 11.80
N LEU A 180 13.58 -18.95 10.58
CA LEU A 180 14.44 -19.02 9.40
C LEU A 180 15.72 -18.19 9.65
N PRO A 181 16.92 -18.80 9.61
CA PRO A 181 18.17 -18.08 9.89
C PRO A 181 18.38 -16.87 8.98
N GLU A 182 17.96 -16.96 7.72
CA GLU A 182 18.09 -15.92 6.72
C GLU A 182 17.27 -14.68 7.05
N LEU A 183 16.26 -14.78 7.92
CA LEU A 183 15.44 -13.66 8.34
C LEU A 183 16.27 -12.57 9.06
N ALA A 184 17.35 -12.97 9.72
CA ALA A 184 18.26 -12.05 10.39
C ALA A 184 19.03 -11.14 9.39
N GLU A 185 19.21 -11.60 8.15
CA GLU A 185 19.88 -10.87 7.07
C GLU A 185 18.90 -9.97 6.29
N CYS A 186 17.59 -10.12 6.54
CA CYS A 186 16.55 -9.41 5.78
C CYS A 186 16.30 -8.02 6.32
N GLU A 187 16.16 -7.06 5.40
CA GLU A 187 15.73 -5.68 5.65
C GLU A 187 14.31 -5.49 5.14
N PHE A 188 13.46 -4.86 5.93
CA PHE A 188 12.06 -4.64 5.57
C PHE A 188 11.71 -3.15 5.61
N LYS A 189 11.25 -2.60 4.48
CA LYS A 189 10.56 -1.32 4.40
C LYS A 189 9.07 -1.60 4.31
N ILE A 190 8.32 -1.17 5.32
CA ILE A 190 6.88 -1.41 5.40
C ILE A 190 6.14 -0.14 5.04
N ALA A 191 5.40 -0.18 3.94
CA ALA A 191 4.55 0.94 3.52
C ALA A 191 3.33 1.04 4.44
N CYS A 192 3.32 2.09 5.27
CA CYS A 192 2.31 2.32 6.30
C CYS A 192 2.00 3.80 6.43
N ASP A 193 0.80 4.22 6.03
CA ASP A 193 0.35 5.61 6.10
C ASP A 193 -0.58 5.89 7.30
N VAL A 194 -0.69 4.94 8.24
CA VAL A 194 -1.49 5.11 9.45
C VAL A 194 -0.59 5.14 10.69
N THR A 195 -1.00 5.91 11.70
CA THR A 195 -0.23 6.10 12.93
C THR A 195 -0.86 5.42 14.15
N ASN A 196 -1.92 4.64 13.95
CA ASN A 196 -2.65 3.98 15.03
C ASN A 196 -1.72 3.06 15.86
N PRO A 197 -1.78 3.12 17.19
CA PRO A 197 -1.09 2.18 18.07
C PRO A 197 -1.74 0.79 17.97
N LEU A 198 -1.09 -0.23 18.53
CA LEU A 198 -1.60 -1.59 18.53
C LEU A 198 -2.94 -1.71 19.25
N CYS A 199 -3.07 -1.09 20.44
CA CYS A 199 -4.18 -1.25 21.35
C CYS A 199 -4.79 0.09 21.80
N GLY A 200 -5.98 0.01 22.42
CA GLY A 200 -6.68 1.16 22.99
C GLY A 200 -7.78 1.71 22.09
N GLU A 201 -8.33 2.86 22.46
CA GLU A 201 -9.44 3.50 21.73
C GLU A 201 -9.07 3.82 20.27
N ASN A 202 -7.81 4.15 20.01
CA ASN A 202 -7.25 4.38 18.68
C ASN A 202 -6.49 3.15 18.14
N GLY A 203 -6.59 2.01 18.80
CA GLY A 203 -5.90 0.77 18.41
C GLY A 203 -6.56 0.07 17.23
N CYS A 204 -5.87 -0.93 16.69
CA CYS A 204 -6.29 -1.61 15.47
C CYS A 204 -7.67 -2.28 15.59
N SER A 205 -7.98 -2.90 16.72
CA SER A 205 -9.26 -3.57 16.93
C SER A 205 -10.43 -2.58 16.97
N ALA A 206 -10.23 -1.43 17.63
CA ALA A 206 -11.27 -0.42 17.76
C ALA A 206 -11.55 0.30 16.43
N VAL A 207 -10.48 0.70 15.73
CA VAL A 207 -10.60 1.53 14.52
C VAL A 207 -10.93 0.70 13.29
N TYR A 208 -10.26 -0.44 13.10
CA TYR A 208 -10.36 -1.23 11.86
C TYR A 208 -11.15 -2.54 12.03
N GLY A 209 -11.47 -2.96 13.27
CA GLY A 209 -12.24 -4.17 13.53
C GLY A 209 -13.63 -4.17 12.90
N PRO A 210 -14.42 -3.08 12.98
CA PRO A 210 -15.78 -3.06 12.43
C PRO A 210 -15.85 -3.41 10.94
N GLN A 211 -14.99 -2.84 10.11
CA GLN A 211 -14.97 -3.15 8.67
C GLN A 211 -14.57 -4.60 8.34
N LYS A 212 -13.90 -5.28 9.29
CA LYS A 212 -13.50 -6.69 9.21
C LYS A 212 -14.56 -7.64 9.77
N GLY A 213 -15.69 -7.11 10.22
CA GLY A 213 -16.80 -7.88 10.77
C GLY A 213 -16.80 -8.05 12.29
N ALA A 214 -15.96 -7.30 13.03
CA ALA A 214 -15.96 -7.34 14.48
C ALA A 214 -17.16 -6.59 15.07
N ASN A 215 -17.83 -7.21 16.04
CA ASN A 215 -18.79 -6.56 16.91
C ASN A 215 -18.11 -5.94 18.16
N PRO A 216 -18.82 -5.11 18.95
CA PRO A 216 -18.21 -4.45 20.11
C PRO A 216 -17.57 -5.39 21.15
N SER A 217 -18.16 -6.57 21.39
CA SER A 217 -17.58 -7.56 22.31
C SER A 217 -16.27 -8.13 21.76
N MET A 218 -16.24 -8.48 20.49
CA MET A 218 -15.01 -8.96 19.83
C MET A 218 -13.89 -7.92 19.87
N ILE A 219 -14.22 -6.63 19.66
CA ILE A 219 -13.24 -5.55 19.73
C ILE A 219 -12.57 -5.48 21.10
N MET A 220 -13.35 -5.51 22.18
CA MET A 220 -12.83 -5.49 23.54
C MET A 220 -11.94 -6.70 23.86
N GLU A 221 -12.36 -7.89 23.44
CA GLU A 221 -11.60 -9.13 23.66
C GLU A 221 -10.27 -9.11 22.86
N MET A 222 -10.32 -8.78 21.59
CA MET A 222 -9.11 -8.70 20.75
C MET A 222 -8.12 -7.66 21.25
N ASP A 223 -8.59 -6.48 21.70
CA ASP A 223 -7.72 -5.45 22.27
C ASP A 223 -7.01 -5.96 23.54
N LYS A 224 -7.74 -6.68 24.41
CA LYS A 224 -7.16 -7.32 25.59
C LYS A 224 -6.10 -8.36 25.26
N TRP A 225 -6.35 -9.22 24.26
CA TRP A 225 -5.40 -10.25 23.86
C TRP A 225 -4.16 -9.65 23.20
N LEU A 226 -4.31 -8.61 22.38
CA LEU A 226 -3.20 -7.88 21.79
C LEU A 226 -2.32 -7.16 22.83
N ARG A 227 -2.92 -6.62 23.89
CA ARG A 227 -2.16 -6.06 25.03
C ARG A 227 -1.32 -7.12 25.72
N TYR A 228 -1.90 -8.28 25.98
CA TYR A 228 -1.20 -9.40 26.60
C TYR A 228 -0.06 -9.89 25.70
N TYR A 229 -0.33 -10.08 24.41
CA TYR A 229 0.68 -10.42 23.41
C TYR A 229 1.85 -9.46 23.38
N ALA A 230 1.57 -8.15 23.37
CA ALA A 230 2.62 -7.14 23.38
C ALA A 230 3.45 -7.14 24.66
N ALA A 231 2.81 -7.38 25.82
CA ALA A 231 3.51 -7.52 27.09
C ALA A 231 4.44 -8.74 27.08
N LEU A 232 3.94 -9.89 26.64
CA LEU A 232 4.72 -11.13 26.54
C LEU A 232 5.86 -11.01 25.53
N ALA A 233 5.62 -10.36 24.38
CA ALA A 233 6.66 -10.09 23.39
C ALA A 233 7.79 -9.24 23.96
N ARG A 234 7.46 -8.25 24.81
CA ARG A 234 8.45 -7.34 25.41
C ARG A 234 9.42 -8.04 26.35
N GLU A 235 9.03 -9.15 26.98
CA GLU A 235 9.93 -9.93 27.86
C GLU A 235 11.13 -10.47 27.08
N LYS A 236 10.95 -10.84 25.82
CA LYS A 236 11.99 -11.43 24.97
C LYS A 236 12.57 -10.46 23.94
N PHE A 237 11.76 -9.53 23.47
CA PHE A 237 12.13 -8.56 22.44
C PHE A 237 12.00 -7.13 22.99
N PRO A 238 13.10 -6.53 23.54
CA PRO A 238 13.07 -5.23 24.22
C PRO A 238 12.55 -4.07 23.35
N LYS A 239 12.62 -4.19 22.02
CA LYS A 239 12.10 -3.21 21.06
C LYS A 239 10.57 -3.28 20.89
N ALA A 240 9.87 -4.27 21.48
CA ALA A 240 8.42 -4.36 21.40
C ALA A 240 7.76 -3.17 22.08
N ASN A 241 7.17 -2.29 21.29
CA ASN A 241 6.49 -1.08 21.74
C ASN A 241 5.10 -0.98 21.09
N PRO A 242 4.01 -1.36 21.79
CA PRO A 242 2.67 -1.32 21.23
C PRO A 242 2.14 0.10 20.97
N ASN A 243 2.80 1.13 21.50
CA ASN A 243 2.40 2.53 21.35
C ASN A 243 3.14 3.24 20.22
N GLU A 244 4.08 2.57 19.56
CA GLU A 244 4.77 3.17 18.41
C GLU A 244 3.79 3.41 17.26
N PRO A 245 3.85 4.58 16.60
CA PRO A 245 2.97 4.89 15.48
C PRO A 245 3.02 3.82 14.40
N GLY A 246 1.86 3.35 13.93
CA GLY A 246 1.75 2.33 12.90
C GLY A 246 1.76 0.87 13.38
N THR A 247 2.00 0.62 14.67
CA THR A 247 1.95 -0.75 15.22
C THR A 247 0.57 -1.39 15.10
N GLY A 248 -0.50 -0.60 15.06
CA GLY A 248 -1.86 -1.08 14.80
C GLY A 248 -2.18 -1.32 13.32
N ALA A 249 -1.32 -0.93 12.40
CA ALA A 249 -1.57 -1.13 10.98
C ALA A 249 -1.81 -2.62 10.67
N ALA A 250 -2.76 -2.88 9.76
CA ALA A 250 -3.12 -4.24 9.33
C ALA A 250 -3.43 -5.21 10.49
N GLY A 251 -4.13 -4.72 11.53
CA GLY A 251 -4.53 -5.57 12.67
C GLY A 251 -3.37 -6.05 13.51
N GLY A 252 -2.33 -5.24 13.64
CA GLY A 252 -1.12 -5.51 14.42
C GLY A 252 0.05 -6.09 13.61
N LEU A 253 -0.09 -6.22 12.29
CA LEU A 253 1.02 -6.66 11.43
C LEU A 253 2.21 -5.67 11.50
N GLY A 254 1.93 -4.35 11.61
CA GLY A 254 2.96 -3.34 11.86
C GLY A 254 3.77 -3.60 13.14
N PHE A 255 3.10 -4.00 14.24
CA PHE A 255 3.78 -4.40 15.47
C PHE A 255 4.64 -5.64 15.27
N ALA A 256 4.12 -6.64 14.55
CA ALA A 256 4.87 -7.87 14.26
C ALA A 256 6.17 -7.56 13.50
N PHE A 257 6.11 -6.78 12.44
CA PHE A 257 7.30 -6.40 11.69
C PHE A 257 8.31 -5.64 12.55
N LEU A 258 7.90 -4.60 13.26
CA LEU A 258 8.79 -3.79 14.09
C LEU A 258 9.43 -4.58 15.23
N THR A 259 8.69 -5.52 15.81
CA THR A 259 9.15 -6.29 16.98
C THR A 259 10.06 -7.46 16.60
N PHE A 260 9.72 -8.20 15.55
CA PHE A 260 10.32 -9.52 15.28
C PHE A 260 11.25 -9.53 14.07
N THR A 261 11.35 -8.41 13.33
CA THR A 261 12.23 -8.30 12.16
C THR A 261 13.06 -7.02 12.19
N ASN A 262 13.92 -6.79 11.17
CA ASN A 262 14.66 -5.53 10.99
C ASN A 262 13.83 -4.55 10.15
N ALA A 263 12.57 -4.35 10.53
CA ALA A 263 11.66 -3.50 9.78
C ALA A 263 11.72 -2.04 10.20
N VAL A 264 11.46 -1.16 9.21
CA VAL A 264 11.12 0.24 9.41
C VAL A 264 9.77 0.53 8.75
N LEU A 265 8.93 1.33 9.42
CA LEU A 265 7.69 1.84 8.82
C LEU A 265 7.98 3.16 8.12
N GLU A 266 7.56 3.27 6.88
CA GLU A 266 7.68 4.50 6.10
C GLU A 266 6.38 4.75 5.32
N SER A 267 6.13 6.01 4.95
CA SER A 267 5.03 6.33 4.04
C SER A 267 5.19 5.63 2.70
N GLY A 268 4.11 5.03 2.21
CA GLY A 268 4.11 4.29 0.95
C GLY A 268 4.60 5.12 -0.22
N ILE A 269 4.13 6.38 -0.31
CA ILE A 269 4.57 7.29 -1.37
C ILE A 269 6.08 7.59 -1.28
N LYS A 270 6.64 7.77 -0.07
CA LYS A 270 8.08 8.01 0.10
C LYS A 270 8.89 6.85 -0.46
N ILE A 271 8.52 5.61 -0.10
CA ILE A 271 9.18 4.40 -0.61
C ILE A 271 9.14 4.37 -2.14
N VAL A 272 7.97 4.58 -2.73
CA VAL A 272 7.82 4.54 -4.20
C VAL A 272 8.65 5.61 -4.89
N LEU A 273 8.65 6.85 -4.40
CA LEU A 273 9.44 7.94 -4.97
C LEU A 273 10.95 7.65 -4.93
N GLU A 274 11.45 7.11 -3.81
CA GLU A 274 12.86 6.78 -3.61
C GLU A 274 13.30 5.59 -4.47
N GLU A 275 12.59 4.48 -4.38
CA GLU A 275 12.96 3.23 -5.05
C GLU A 275 12.83 3.32 -6.58
N THR A 276 11.84 4.06 -7.09
CA THR A 276 11.70 4.31 -8.54
C THR A 276 12.61 5.42 -9.03
N LYS A 277 13.37 6.08 -8.14
CA LYS A 277 14.26 7.21 -8.46
C LYS A 277 13.53 8.32 -9.23
N LEU A 278 12.25 8.59 -8.87
CA LEU A 278 11.40 9.54 -9.60
C LEU A 278 12.06 10.92 -9.71
N GLU A 279 12.83 11.34 -8.70
CA GLU A 279 13.54 12.61 -8.70
C GLU A 279 14.43 12.80 -9.94
N SER A 280 15.11 11.75 -10.39
CA SER A 280 15.98 11.80 -11.56
C SER A 280 15.22 12.07 -12.87
N TYR A 281 13.96 11.66 -12.94
CA TYR A 281 13.09 11.89 -14.10
C TYR A 281 12.45 13.26 -14.06
N VAL A 282 12.03 13.70 -12.86
CA VAL A 282 11.42 15.02 -12.63
C VAL A 282 12.40 16.14 -12.95
N LYS A 283 13.66 15.99 -12.55
CA LYS A 283 14.70 16.98 -12.85
C LYS A 283 14.82 17.23 -14.35
N GLY A 284 14.54 18.48 -14.76
CA GLY A 284 14.56 18.90 -16.16
C GLY A 284 13.29 18.58 -16.96
N ALA A 285 12.20 18.22 -16.29
CA ALA A 285 10.87 18.19 -16.89
C ALA A 285 10.32 19.62 -17.05
N ASP A 286 9.50 19.83 -18.06
CA ASP A 286 8.75 21.08 -18.25
C ASP A 286 7.46 21.09 -17.39
N VAL A 287 6.93 19.90 -17.09
CA VAL A 287 5.71 19.69 -16.30
C VAL A 287 5.71 18.29 -15.69
N VAL A 288 5.17 18.19 -14.48
CA VAL A 288 4.86 16.92 -13.83
C VAL A 288 3.35 16.74 -13.78
N VAL A 289 2.88 15.55 -14.11
CA VAL A 289 1.48 15.18 -14.06
C VAL A 289 1.28 14.10 -13.01
N THR A 290 0.31 14.31 -12.13
CA THR A 290 -0.05 13.36 -11.08
C THR A 290 -1.57 13.20 -10.99
N GLY A 291 -2.07 12.46 -10.01
CA GLY A 291 -3.50 12.27 -9.77
C GLY A 291 -3.80 10.97 -9.08
N GLU A 292 -5.07 10.77 -8.84
CA GLU A 292 -5.65 9.56 -8.21
C GLU A 292 -7.15 9.48 -8.50
N GLY A 293 -7.83 8.42 -8.00
CA GLY A 293 -9.28 8.25 -8.22
C GLY A 293 -10.13 9.39 -7.66
N ARG A 294 -9.73 10.02 -6.56
CA ARG A 294 -10.47 11.13 -5.93
C ARG A 294 -9.54 12.08 -5.21
N LEU A 295 -9.52 13.34 -5.62
CA LEU A 295 -8.85 14.42 -4.90
C LEU A 295 -9.77 14.98 -3.81
N ASP A 296 -9.30 14.93 -2.58
CA ASP A 296 -10.01 15.41 -1.38
C ASP A 296 -9.04 15.94 -0.32
N PHE A 297 -9.55 16.24 0.87
CA PHE A 297 -8.75 16.69 2.00
C PHE A 297 -7.65 15.70 2.39
N GLN A 298 -7.93 14.39 2.29
CA GLN A 298 -6.92 13.37 2.63
C GLN A 298 -5.74 13.39 1.65
N THR A 299 -5.98 13.71 0.37
CA THR A 299 -4.91 13.91 -0.61
C THR A 299 -3.96 15.01 -0.16
N ALA A 300 -4.50 16.13 0.34
CA ALA A 300 -3.71 17.26 0.84
C ALA A 300 -2.88 16.92 2.09
N MET A 301 -3.23 15.86 2.83
CA MET A 301 -2.50 15.40 4.01
C MET A 301 -1.25 14.53 3.69
N GLY A 302 -0.83 14.43 2.44
CA GLY A 302 0.43 13.78 2.07
C GLY A 302 0.31 12.46 1.30
N LYS A 303 -0.86 12.21 0.67
CA LYS A 303 -1.00 11.08 -0.26
C LYS A 303 -0.15 11.26 -1.53
N ALA A 304 -0.17 10.26 -2.39
CA ALA A 304 0.66 10.14 -3.56
C ALA A 304 0.72 11.42 -4.44
N PRO A 305 -0.38 12.09 -4.81
CA PRO A 305 -0.29 13.29 -5.65
C PRO A 305 0.47 14.45 -5.01
N VAL A 306 0.30 14.67 -3.70
CA VAL A 306 1.01 15.73 -2.97
C VAL A 306 2.47 15.36 -2.74
N GLY A 307 2.79 14.08 -2.54
CA GLY A 307 4.18 13.61 -2.48
C GLY A 307 4.95 13.90 -3.77
N VAL A 308 4.34 13.62 -4.93
CA VAL A 308 4.89 13.95 -6.26
C VAL A 308 5.03 15.46 -6.44
N ALA A 309 4.01 16.23 -6.04
CA ALA A 309 4.04 17.68 -6.14
C ALA A 309 5.17 18.27 -5.29
N GLY A 310 5.34 17.82 -4.04
CA GLY A 310 6.43 18.23 -3.18
C GLY A 310 7.82 17.94 -3.77
N LEU A 311 7.95 16.82 -4.48
CA LEU A 311 9.19 16.49 -5.20
C LEU A 311 9.42 17.45 -6.39
N ALA A 312 8.40 17.71 -7.22
CA ALA A 312 8.50 18.60 -8.37
C ALA A 312 8.82 20.04 -7.96
N LYS A 313 8.27 20.50 -6.83
CA LYS A 313 8.52 21.87 -6.31
C LYS A 313 9.94 22.10 -5.82
N LYS A 314 10.71 21.05 -5.52
CA LYS A 314 12.17 21.21 -5.27
C LYS A 314 12.93 21.75 -6.49
N PHE A 315 12.34 21.63 -7.67
CA PHE A 315 12.93 22.05 -8.96
C PHE A 315 12.11 23.11 -9.67
N ASP A 316 11.16 23.77 -8.97
CA ASP A 316 10.26 24.80 -9.49
C ASP A 316 9.43 24.35 -10.73
N ILE A 317 9.14 23.03 -10.83
CA ILE A 317 8.41 22.47 -11.95
C ILE A 317 6.90 22.53 -11.69
N PRO A 318 6.09 22.99 -12.66
CA PRO A 318 4.64 23.03 -12.54
C PRO A 318 4.04 21.61 -12.48
N VAL A 319 2.98 21.48 -11.66
CA VAL A 319 2.31 20.20 -11.40
C VAL A 319 0.84 20.29 -11.76
N LEU A 320 0.41 19.43 -12.66
CA LEU A 320 -1.01 19.24 -13.01
C LEU A 320 -1.50 17.92 -12.41
N ALA A 321 -2.72 17.92 -11.88
CA ALA A 321 -3.34 16.69 -11.37
C ALA A 321 -4.64 16.36 -12.10
N PHE A 322 -4.87 15.06 -12.37
CA PHE A 322 -6.13 14.55 -12.90
C PHE A 322 -6.78 13.60 -11.88
N ALA A 323 -8.08 13.67 -11.74
CA ALA A 323 -8.81 12.82 -10.80
C ALA A 323 -10.15 12.34 -11.35
N GLY A 324 -10.55 11.13 -10.97
CA GLY A 324 -11.88 10.61 -11.26
C GLY A 324 -12.97 11.55 -10.72
N SER A 325 -12.79 12.01 -9.48
CA SER A 325 -13.66 13.01 -8.85
C SER A 325 -12.87 13.99 -8.00
N VAL A 326 -13.47 15.16 -7.75
CA VAL A 326 -12.83 16.24 -6.97
C VAL A 326 -13.86 16.77 -5.97
N THR A 327 -13.49 16.82 -4.68
CA THR A 327 -14.34 17.40 -3.64
C THR A 327 -14.09 18.90 -3.49
N LYS A 328 -14.99 19.59 -2.76
CA LYS A 328 -14.89 21.05 -2.55
C LYS A 328 -13.58 21.44 -1.84
N ASP A 329 -13.10 20.61 -0.95
CA ASP A 329 -11.90 20.81 -0.12
C ASP A 329 -10.60 20.39 -0.83
N ALA A 330 -10.66 19.83 -2.04
CA ALA A 330 -9.48 19.52 -2.85
C ALA A 330 -8.62 20.77 -3.19
N THR A 331 -9.18 21.98 -3.04
CA THR A 331 -8.41 23.22 -3.18
C THR A 331 -7.24 23.34 -2.19
N GLU A 332 -7.26 22.57 -1.09
CA GLU A 332 -6.11 22.46 -0.20
C GLU A 332 -4.88 21.85 -0.88
N CYS A 333 -5.07 21.04 -1.92
CA CYS A 333 -3.97 20.47 -2.71
C CYS A 333 -3.15 21.57 -3.42
N ASN A 334 -3.78 22.70 -3.79
CA ASN A 334 -3.04 23.83 -4.39
C ASN A 334 -2.03 24.45 -3.42
N LYS A 335 -2.32 24.46 -2.11
CA LYS A 335 -1.38 24.94 -1.08
C LYS A 335 -0.23 23.96 -0.86
N ASN A 336 -0.38 22.72 -1.33
CA ASN A 336 0.58 21.64 -1.19
C ASN A 336 1.31 21.30 -2.51
N GLY A 337 1.40 22.26 -3.44
CA GLY A 337 2.26 22.18 -4.61
C GLY A 337 1.60 21.69 -5.90
N ILE A 338 0.31 21.36 -5.91
CA ILE A 338 -0.44 21.09 -7.14
C ILE A 338 -0.92 22.42 -7.72
N ASP A 339 -0.41 22.84 -8.88
CA ASP A 339 -0.74 24.14 -9.47
C ASP A 339 -2.16 24.18 -10.05
N ALA A 340 -2.58 23.10 -10.68
CA ALA A 340 -3.95 22.96 -11.19
C ALA A 340 -4.40 21.49 -11.15
N PHE A 341 -5.70 21.28 -10.95
CA PHE A 341 -6.28 19.94 -10.99
C PHE A 341 -7.57 19.91 -11.82
N PHE A 342 -7.85 18.75 -12.42
CA PHE A 342 -8.95 18.56 -13.36
C PHE A 342 -9.72 17.29 -13.03
N PRO A 343 -11.06 17.36 -12.79
CA PRO A 343 -11.89 16.18 -12.79
C PRO A 343 -12.02 15.65 -14.23
N ILE A 344 -11.96 14.33 -14.39
CA ILE A 344 -12.03 13.71 -15.72
C ILE A 344 -13.47 13.46 -16.18
N LEU A 345 -14.47 13.59 -15.29
CA LEU A 345 -15.87 13.46 -15.65
C LEU A 345 -16.30 14.66 -16.50
N ARG A 346 -16.66 14.40 -17.76
CA ARG A 346 -16.98 15.43 -18.77
C ARG A 346 -18.46 15.73 -18.88
N GLY A 347 -19.31 14.96 -18.21
CA GLY A 347 -20.76 15.13 -18.24
C GLY A 347 -21.42 14.40 -17.08
N ILE A 348 -22.74 14.49 -17.01
CA ILE A 348 -23.52 13.75 -16.02
C ILE A 348 -23.46 12.26 -16.37
N SER A 349 -23.03 11.45 -15.42
CA SER A 349 -22.90 10.00 -15.56
C SER A 349 -23.21 9.30 -14.24
N THR A 350 -23.56 8.03 -14.27
CA THR A 350 -23.63 7.20 -13.08
C THR A 350 -22.21 6.79 -12.65
N LEU A 351 -22.04 6.44 -11.37
CA LEU A 351 -20.76 5.94 -10.88
C LEU A 351 -20.32 4.67 -11.65
N GLU A 352 -21.26 3.76 -11.91
CA GLU A 352 -21.00 2.53 -12.64
C GLU A 352 -20.45 2.80 -14.05
N GLU A 353 -21.08 3.72 -14.80
CA GLU A 353 -20.61 4.10 -16.14
C GLU A 353 -19.27 4.84 -16.09
N ALA A 354 -19.08 5.72 -15.11
CA ALA A 354 -17.85 6.50 -14.95
C ALA A 354 -16.64 5.61 -14.64
N MET A 355 -16.86 4.52 -13.90
CA MET A 355 -15.80 3.60 -13.48
C MET A 355 -15.48 2.51 -14.52
N LYS A 356 -16.24 2.38 -15.61
CA LYS A 356 -15.87 1.47 -16.69
C LYS A 356 -14.51 1.87 -17.26
N PRO A 357 -13.55 0.94 -17.38
CA PRO A 357 -12.18 1.25 -17.82
C PRO A 357 -12.13 2.02 -19.14
N GLU A 358 -12.95 1.65 -20.11
CA GLU A 358 -13.03 2.32 -21.41
C GLU A 358 -13.48 3.79 -21.28
N ASN A 359 -14.48 4.06 -20.43
CA ASN A 359 -14.99 5.41 -20.21
C ASN A 359 -13.98 6.27 -19.44
N ALA A 360 -13.39 5.72 -18.40
CA ALA A 360 -12.38 6.41 -17.61
C ALA A 360 -11.14 6.74 -18.45
N LYS A 361 -10.67 5.80 -19.27
CA LYS A 361 -9.54 6.01 -20.19
C LYS A 361 -9.85 7.12 -21.19
N GLN A 362 -11.02 7.09 -21.85
CA GLN A 362 -11.41 8.10 -22.82
C GLN A 362 -11.52 9.48 -22.18
N ASN A 363 -12.20 9.56 -21.03
CA ASN A 363 -12.39 10.81 -20.28
C ASN A 363 -11.03 11.40 -19.84
N LEU A 364 -10.12 10.57 -19.35
CA LEU A 364 -8.79 11.00 -18.92
C LEU A 364 -7.95 11.48 -20.11
N THR A 365 -7.96 10.76 -21.23
CA THR A 365 -7.26 11.15 -22.47
C THR A 365 -7.74 12.50 -22.97
N ASP A 366 -9.05 12.68 -23.09
CA ASP A 366 -9.64 13.91 -23.62
C ASP A 366 -9.43 15.11 -22.69
N THR A 367 -9.53 14.88 -21.37
CA THR A 367 -9.26 15.95 -20.39
C THR A 367 -7.80 16.37 -20.39
N ALA A 368 -6.88 15.40 -20.48
CA ALA A 368 -5.45 15.67 -20.60
C ALA A 368 -5.13 16.44 -21.90
N GLU A 369 -5.74 16.05 -23.02
CA GLU A 369 -5.57 16.79 -24.28
C GLU A 369 -5.92 18.27 -24.14
N GLN A 370 -7.09 18.59 -23.56
CA GLN A 370 -7.52 19.99 -23.43
C GLN A 370 -6.66 20.77 -22.42
N ALA A 371 -6.28 20.15 -21.30
CA ALA A 371 -5.37 20.78 -20.34
C ALA A 371 -4.01 21.12 -20.99
N PHE A 372 -3.47 20.21 -21.80
CA PHE A 372 -2.18 20.43 -22.46
C PHE A 372 -2.26 21.38 -23.67
N ARG A 373 -3.40 21.48 -24.35
CA ARG A 373 -3.62 22.56 -25.33
C ARG A 373 -3.54 23.93 -24.66
N LEU A 374 -4.15 24.10 -23.49
CA LEU A 374 -4.06 25.34 -22.70
C LEU A 374 -2.63 25.58 -22.21
N PHE A 375 -1.98 24.57 -21.66
CA PHE A 375 -0.59 24.66 -21.17
C PHE A 375 0.38 25.12 -22.27
N ASN A 376 0.22 24.59 -23.49
CA ASN A 376 1.07 24.98 -24.63
C ASN A 376 0.86 26.43 -25.08
N ILE A 377 -0.37 26.96 -25.00
CA ILE A 377 -0.63 28.39 -25.29
C ILE A 377 0.11 29.28 -24.30
N CYS A 378 0.06 28.95 -22.99
CA CYS A 378 0.74 29.74 -21.97
C CYS A 378 2.28 29.71 -22.09
N ARG A 379 2.85 28.67 -22.69
CA ARG A 379 4.31 28.59 -22.94
C ARG A 379 4.80 29.36 -24.15
N GLN A 380 3.90 29.69 -25.08
CA GLN A 380 4.23 30.44 -26.29
C GLN A 380 4.08 31.95 -26.10
N ALA A 381 3.40 32.37 -25.03
CA ALA A 381 3.25 33.75 -24.59
C ALA A 381 4.46 34.20 -23.74
#